data_a86ca13e7040ba72b3e3739cc19957c3
#
_entry.id   a86ca13e7040ba72b3e3739cc19957c3
#
_cell.length_a   1.000
_cell.length_b   1.000
_cell.length_c   1.000
_cell.angle_alpha   90.00
_cell.angle_beta   90.00
_cell.angle_gamma   90.00
#
_symmetry.space_group_name_H-M   'P 1'
#
loop_
_entity.id
_entity.type
_entity.pdbx_description
1 polymer ?
#
loop_
_entity_poly.entity_id
_entity_poly.type
_entity_poly.pdbx_seq_one_letter_code
_entity_poly.pdbx_strand_id
1 'polypeptide(L)'
;TNQSSNYPLKGFKGNKFEGGHRVPYFVVWKNGISAGKHYDGLVSSLDIFATAIDAAGISKTRNKLDGVSLLPYLKGKKGEPHEVLYWRKMDTRAIRSGDYKLIITYGVDSVLYNIRKDPEEMDNLILKKLGLYRKLAKKLYQWEKNECITPLWIEEGWGKITNGYHQRLMHNEIK
;
A
#
# COMPACT_ATOMS: atom_id res chain seq x y z
N THR A 1 -17.24 2.77 -16.68
CA THR A 1 -17.28 3.45 -15.38
C THR A 1 -17.27 2.41 -14.28
N ASN A 2 -16.32 2.52 -13.35
CA ASN A 2 -16.30 1.65 -12.17
C ASN A 2 -17.43 2.10 -11.24
N GLN A 3 -18.46 1.29 -11.06
CA GLN A 3 -19.63 1.61 -10.22
C GLN A 3 -19.49 1.13 -8.77
N SER A 4 -18.34 0.52 -8.41
CA SER A 4 -18.11 0.08 -7.03
C SER A 4 -17.77 1.27 -6.13
N SER A 5 -18.43 1.37 -4.98
CA SER A 5 -18.11 2.32 -3.93
C SER A 5 -17.32 1.61 -2.84
N ASN A 6 -16.20 2.20 -2.41
CA ASN A 6 -15.42 1.74 -1.26
C ASN A 6 -15.60 2.67 -0.04
N TYR A 7 -16.69 3.46 -0.07
CA TYR A 7 -17.00 4.38 1.04
C TYR A 7 -16.91 3.67 2.40
N PRO A 8 -16.31 4.30 3.42
CA PRO A 8 -15.84 5.69 3.46
C PRO A 8 -14.44 5.92 2.86
N LEU A 9 -13.71 4.85 2.45
CA LEU A 9 -12.36 4.94 1.93
C LEU A 9 -12.35 5.62 0.55
N LYS A 10 -11.40 6.55 0.36
CA LYS A 10 -11.22 7.27 -0.89
C LYS A 10 -10.72 6.37 -1.99
N GLY A 11 -11.26 6.55 -3.20
CA GLY A 11 -10.80 5.94 -4.41
C GLY A 11 -11.38 4.56 -4.69
N PHE A 12 -10.88 3.95 -5.75
CA PHE A 12 -11.38 2.69 -6.32
C PHE A 12 -10.24 1.88 -6.93
N LYS A 13 -10.52 0.64 -7.32
CA LYS A 13 -9.55 -0.29 -7.94
C LYS A 13 -8.67 0.42 -8.98
N GLY A 14 -7.37 0.33 -8.79
CA GLY A 14 -6.37 0.85 -9.73
C GLY A 14 -5.67 2.13 -9.30
N ASN A 15 -6.19 2.87 -8.30
CA ASN A 15 -5.47 4.01 -7.72
C ASN A 15 -4.73 3.67 -6.43
N LYS A 16 -4.05 4.64 -5.82
CA LYS A 16 -3.19 4.45 -4.64
C LYS A 16 -3.80 4.95 -3.34
N PHE A 17 -5.07 5.39 -3.35
CA PHE A 17 -5.82 5.69 -2.14
C PHE A 17 -6.30 4.41 -1.45
N GLU A 18 -6.68 4.49 -0.18
CA GLU A 18 -7.04 3.31 0.61
C GLU A 18 -8.15 2.47 -0.05
N GLY A 19 -9.18 3.09 -0.64
CA GLY A 19 -10.22 2.38 -1.38
C GLY A 19 -9.74 1.70 -2.67
N GLY A 20 -8.53 2.03 -3.12
CA GLY A 20 -7.94 1.44 -4.34
C GLY A 20 -7.15 0.15 -4.09
N HIS A 21 -6.66 -0.09 -2.88
CA HIS A 21 -5.77 -1.22 -2.60
C HIS A 21 -5.95 -1.85 -1.20
N ARG A 22 -6.66 -1.22 -0.28
CA ARG A 22 -7.00 -1.82 1.01
C ARG A 22 -8.17 -2.77 0.82
N VAL A 23 -7.92 -4.07 1.00
CA VAL A 23 -8.91 -5.13 0.85
C VAL A 23 -9.07 -5.90 2.17
N PRO A 24 -10.24 -6.47 2.45
CA PRO A 24 -10.40 -7.42 3.55
C PRO A 24 -9.43 -8.59 3.41
N TYR A 25 -8.77 -8.96 4.51
CA TYR A 25 -7.86 -10.09 4.56
C TYR A 25 -8.18 -10.96 5.78
N PHE A 26 -8.51 -12.21 5.53
CA PHE A 26 -8.87 -13.20 6.57
C PHE A 26 -7.96 -14.40 6.45
N VAL A 27 -7.48 -14.88 7.61
CA VAL A 27 -6.69 -16.11 7.70
C VAL A 27 -7.42 -17.07 8.64
N VAL A 28 -7.70 -18.27 8.14
CA VAL A 28 -8.32 -19.34 8.92
C VAL A 28 -7.41 -20.56 8.87
N TRP A 29 -6.93 -20.98 10.03
CA TRP A 29 -6.10 -22.18 10.15
C TRP A 29 -6.40 -22.89 11.47
N LYS A 30 -7.24 -23.92 11.40
CA LYS A 30 -7.63 -24.72 12.56
C LYS A 30 -6.40 -25.31 13.24
N ASN A 31 -6.28 -25.11 14.56
CA ASN A 31 -5.16 -25.55 15.41
C ASN A 31 -3.79 -24.87 15.10
N GLY A 32 -3.69 -24.00 14.11
CA GLY A 32 -2.46 -23.27 13.76
C GLY A 32 -2.40 -21.87 14.32
N ILE A 33 -3.54 -21.16 14.35
CA ILE A 33 -3.70 -19.82 14.90
C ILE A 33 -4.99 -19.69 15.68
N SER A 34 -5.02 -18.80 16.67
CA SER A 34 -6.21 -18.54 17.48
C SER A 34 -7.30 -17.84 16.67
N ALA A 35 -8.56 -18.26 16.83
CA ALA A 35 -9.70 -17.59 16.23
C ALA A 35 -10.01 -16.23 16.87
N GLY A 36 -10.77 -15.39 16.15
CA GLY A 36 -11.31 -14.13 16.66
C GLY A 36 -10.27 -13.03 16.93
N LYS A 37 -9.06 -13.13 16.42
CA LYS A 37 -8.02 -12.10 16.58
C LYS A 37 -8.04 -11.08 15.45
N HIS A 38 -7.76 -9.85 15.81
CA HIS A 38 -7.45 -8.74 14.91
C HIS A 38 -5.95 -8.49 14.89
N TYR A 39 -5.42 -8.16 13.72
CA TYR A 39 -4.05 -7.71 13.54
C TYR A 39 -4.03 -6.44 12.70
N ASP A 40 -3.51 -5.32 13.26
CA ASP A 40 -3.56 -3.98 12.66
C ASP A 40 -2.22 -3.56 12.03
N GLY A 41 -1.20 -4.41 12.04
CA GLY A 41 0.10 -4.13 11.42
C GLY A 41 0.04 -4.09 9.90
N LEU A 42 1.04 -3.47 9.28
CA LEU A 42 1.14 -3.41 7.82
C LEU A 42 1.35 -4.80 7.23
N VAL A 43 0.42 -5.22 6.38
CA VAL A 43 0.47 -6.50 5.65
C VAL A 43 0.27 -6.28 4.16
N SER A 44 0.76 -7.20 3.34
CA SER A 44 0.64 -7.17 1.89
C SER A 44 0.13 -8.51 1.36
N SER A 45 -0.52 -8.50 0.19
CA SER A 45 -0.86 -9.74 -0.52
C SER A 45 0.38 -10.58 -0.89
N LEU A 46 1.56 -9.99 -0.97
CA LEU A 46 2.83 -10.69 -1.16
C LEU A 46 3.17 -11.63 0.01
N ASP A 47 2.62 -11.35 1.21
CA ASP A 47 2.86 -12.13 2.41
C ASP A 47 2.11 -13.48 2.41
N ILE A 48 1.09 -13.62 1.54
CA ILE A 48 0.29 -14.84 1.45
C ILE A 48 1.18 -16.04 1.14
N PHE A 49 2.03 -15.92 0.11
CA PHE A 49 2.93 -17.01 -0.30
C PHE A 49 3.97 -17.31 0.79
N ALA A 50 4.62 -16.28 1.33
CA ALA A 50 5.60 -16.43 2.41
C ALA A 50 5.00 -17.10 3.66
N THR A 51 3.75 -16.74 3.99
CA THR A 51 3.02 -17.33 5.11
C THR A 51 2.64 -18.79 4.84
N ALA A 52 2.22 -19.11 3.60
CA ALA A 52 1.82 -20.47 3.23
C ALA A 52 2.99 -21.45 3.28
N ILE A 53 4.17 -21.06 2.75
CA ILE A 53 5.36 -21.94 2.80
C ILE A 53 5.90 -22.10 4.22
N ASP A 54 5.85 -21.08 5.06
CA ASP A 54 6.19 -21.19 6.49
C ASP A 54 5.21 -22.13 7.22
N ALA A 55 3.90 -22.01 6.94
CA ALA A 55 2.87 -22.90 7.46
C ALA A 55 3.10 -24.36 7.05
N ALA A 56 3.63 -24.60 5.86
CA ALA A 56 3.98 -25.93 5.33
C ALA A 56 5.32 -26.47 5.91
N GLY A 57 6.02 -25.72 6.75
CA GLY A 57 7.32 -26.12 7.32
C GLY A 57 8.47 -26.06 6.34
N ILE A 58 8.34 -25.35 5.22
CA ILE A 58 9.39 -25.20 4.22
C ILE A 58 10.34 -24.08 4.65
N SER A 59 11.52 -24.43 5.13
CA SER A 59 12.47 -23.48 5.73
C SER A 59 13.30 -22.68 4.73
N LYS A 60 13.43 -23.13 3.48
CA LYS A 60 14.24 -22.44 2.46
C LYS A 60 13.56 -22.46 1.10
N THR A 61 13.46 -21.29 0.49
CA THR A 61 13.12 -21.11 -0.91
C THR A 61 14.39 -20.80 -1.71
N ARG A 62 14.45 -21.19 -2.99
CA ARG A 62 15.58 -20.88 -3.88
C ARG A 62 15.71 -19.38 -4.12
N ASN A 63 14.59 -18.67 -4.13
CA ASN A 63 14.55 -17.24 -4.42
C ASN A 63 14.20 -16.42 -3.17
N LYS A 64 14.74 -15.21 -3.09
CA LYS A 64 14.31 -14.21 -2.11
C LYS A 64 12.84 -13.87 -2.39
N LEU A 65 12.03 -13.86 -1.34
CA LEU A 65 10.63 -13.46 -1.41
C LEU A 65 10.49 -11.98 -1.11
N ASP A 66 9.57 -11.30 -1.78
CA ASP A 66 9.22 -9.91 -1.48
C ASP A 66 8.28 -9.80 -0.29
N GLY A 67 7.48 -10.83 -0.02
CA GLY A 67 6.63 -10.93 1.17
C GLY A 67 7.34 -11.59 2.35
N VAL A 68 6.76 -11.43 3.52
CA VAL A 68 7.22 -12.03 4.78
C VAL A 68 6.15 -12.94 5.37
N SER A 69 6.57 -13.96 6.16
CA SER A 69 5.60 -14.78 6.90
C SER A 69 4.88 -13.98 7.97
N LEU A 70 3.55 -14.03 7.96
CA LEU A 70 2.71 -13.43 8.99
C LEU A 70 2.54 -14.34 10.22
N LEU A 71 2.91 -15.63 10.14
CA LEU A 71 2.68 -16.60 11.23
C LEU A 71 3.26 -16.17 12.59
N PRO A 72 4.50 -15.63 12.68
CA PRO A 72 5.02 -15.17 13.95
C PRO A 72 4.13 -14.10 14.59
N TYR A 73 3.63 -13.15 13.79
CA TYR A 73 2.79 -12.04 14.25
C TYR A 73 1.38 -12.51 14.61
N LEU A 74 0.79 -13.41 13.83
CA LEU A 74 -0.50 -14.04 14.13
C LEU A 74 -0.44 -14.90 15.40
N LYS A 75 0.76 -15.40 15.76
CA LYS A 75 1.03 -16.13 17.00
C LYS A 75 1.48 -15.22 18.17
N GLY A 76 1.48 -13.90 17.99
CA GLY A 76 1.71 -12.93 19.07
C GLY A 76 3.09 -12.27 19.12
N LYS A 77 3.93 -12.45 18.09
CA LYS A 77 5.19 -11.67 17.99
C LYS A 77 4.84 -10.17 17.95
N LYS A 78 5.57 -9.39 18.75
CA LYS A 78 5.43 -7.92 18.75
C LYS A 78 6.09 -7.30 17.52
N GLY A 79 5.62 -6.10 17.14
CA GLY A 79 6.12 -5.33 16.00
C GLY A 79 5.30 -5.57 14.73
N GLU A 80 5.78 -5.08 13.61
CA GLU A 80 5.14 -5.15 12.31
C GLU A 80 5.96 -5.98 11.32
N PRO A 81 5.32 -6.73 10.39
CA PRO A 81 6.02 -7.48 9.36
C PRO A 81 6.75 -6.55 8.38
N HIS A 82 6.21 -5.36 8.14
CA HIS A 82 6.79 -4.37 7.26
C HIS A 82 6.92 -3.01 7.94
N GLU A 83 8.10 -2.40 7.84
CA GLU A 83 8.30 -0.99 8.20
C GLU A 83 7.73 -0.05 7.14
N VAL A 84 7.73 -0.52 5.89
CA VAL A 84 7.36 0.27 4.71
C VAL A 84 6.73 -0.62 3.66
N LEU A 85 5.66 -0.14 3.02
CA LEU A 85 5.09 -0.72 1.81
C LEU A 85 5.16 0.29 0.67
N TYR A 86 5.35 -0.21 -0.55
CA TYR A 86 5.47 0.60 -1.76
C TYR A 86 4.51 0.13 -2.84
N TRP A 87 4.04 1.07 -3.64
CA TRP A 87 3.19 0.79 -4.82
C TRP A 87 3.60 1.69 -5.97
N ARG A 88 3.56 1.13 -7.16
CA ARG A 88 3.73 1.87 -8.41
C ARG A 88 2.74 1.39 -9.45
N LYS A 89 2.15 2.34 -10.16
CA LYS A 89 1.36 2.09 -11.36
C LYS A 89 1.46 3.31 -12.27
N MET A 90 2.03 3.16 -13.46
CA MET A 90 2.24 4.27 -14.39
C MET A 90 2.97 5.44 -13.71
N ASP A 91 2.37 6.63 -13.72
CA ASP A 91 2.93 7.85 -13.15
C ASP A 91 2.66 8.02 -11.66
N THR A 92 1.85 7.14 -11.08
CA THR A 92 1.49 7.22 -9.65
C THR A 92 2.27 6.23 -8.81
N ARG A 93 2.84 6.73 -7.74
CA ARG A 93 3.60 5.99 -6.73
C ARG A 93 3.04 6.26 -5.36
N ALA A 94 3.17 5.30 -4.47
CA ALA A 94 2.86 5.50 -3.07
C ALA A 94 3.85 4.78 -2.16
N ILE A 95 4.05 5.35 -0.99
CA ILE A 95 4.79 4.75 0.12
C ILE A 95 3.96 4.88 1.39
N ARG A 96 3.84 3.80 2.15
CA ARG A 96 3.30 3.83 3.50
C ARG A 96 4.39 3.42 4.48
N SER A 97 4.62 4.24 5.50
CA SER A 97 5.56 3.99 6.59
C SER A 97 4.87 4.30 7.91
N GLY A 98 4.59 3.27 8.70
CA GLY A 98 3.76 3.37 9.88
C GLY A 98 2.39 3.99 9.56
N ASP A 99 2.01 5.05 10.27
CA ASP A 99 0.73 5.72 10.09
C ASP A 99 0.66 6.62 8.85
N TYR A 100 1.79 6.96 8.22
CA TYR A 100 1.82 7.95 7.14
C TYR A 100 1.90 7.33 5.75
N LYS A 101 1.15 7.91 4.83
CA LYS A 101 1.12 7.50 3.43
C LYS A 101 1.32 8.71 2.53
N LEU A 102 2.33 8.64 1.68
CA LEU A 102 2.62 9.62 0.64
C LEU A 102 2.22 9.02 -0.71
N ILE A 103 1.47 9.78 -1.49
CA ILE A 103 1.14 9.47 -2.89
C ILE A 103 1.73 10.58 -3.76
N ILE A 104 2.44 10.20 -4.82
CA ILE A 104 3.00 11.13 -5.82
C ILE A 104 2.48 10.68 -7.19
N THR A 105 1.89 11.60 -7.93
CA THR A 105 1.57 11.40 -9.35
C THR A 105 2.39 12.40 -10.16
N TYR A 106 3.34 11.91 -10.94
CA TYR A 106 4.22 12.76 -11.72
C TYR A 106 3.43 13.59 -12.74
N GLY A 107 3.80 14.88 -12.82
CA GLY A 107 3.10 15.84 -13.67
C GLY A 107 1.73 16.28 -13.16
N VAL A 108 1.31 15.83 -11.97
CA VAL A 108 0.04 16.21 -11.34
C VAL A 108 0.29 16.85 -9.98
N ASP A 109 0.45 16.06 -8.91
CA ASP A 109 0.58 16.55 -7.55
C ASP A 109 1.12 15.47 -6.60
N SER A 110 1.28 15.85 -5.32
CA SER A 110 1.64 14.96 -4.21
C SER A 110 0.74 15.21 -3.01
N VAL A 111 0.40 14.16 -2.27
CA VAL A 111 -0.42 14.24 -1.06
C VAL A 111 0.14 13.34 0.04
N LEU A 112 0.09 13.81 1.28
CA LEU A 112 0.56 13.10 2.46
C LEU A 112 -0.56 13.01 3.49
N TYR A 113 -0.89 11.80 3.93
CA TYR A 113 -1.96 11.54 4.88
C TYR A 113 -1.47 10.81 6.13
N ASN A 114 -2.18 10.97 7.24
CA ASN A 114 -2.06 10.09 8.39
C ASN A 114 -3.23 9.10 8.38
N ILE A 115 -3.01 7.91 7.87
CA ILE A 115 -4.07 6.91 7.63
C ILE A 115 -4.76 6.43 8.91
N ARG A 116 -4.06 6.48 10.06
CA ARG A 116 -4.67 6.12 11.34
C ARG A 116 -5.71 7.13 11.78
N LYS A 117 -5.44 8.44 11.59
CA LYS A 117 -6.32 9.55 12.02
C LYS A 117 -7.29 9.99 10.94
N ASP A 118 -6.92 9.80 9.69
CA ASP A 118 -7.63 10.20 8.47
C ASP A 118 -7.65 9.03 7.47
N PRO A 119 -8.40 7.95 7.76
CA PRO A 119 -8.49 6.80 6.84
C PRO A 119 -9.21 7.13 5.53
N GLU A 120 -9.94 8.23 5.49
CA GLU A 120 -10.62 8.74 4.29
C GLU A 120 -9.69 9.58 3.40
N GLU A 121 -8.47 9.89 3.86
CA GLU A 121 -7.44 10.64 3.10
C GLU A 121 -7.92 12.03 2.65
N MET A 122 -8.48 12.81 3.58
CA MET A 122 -9.06 14.13 3.32
C MET A 122 -8.13 15.29 3.66
N ASP A 123 -7.25 15.16 4.68
CA ASP A 123 -6.35 16.23 5.15
C ASP A 123 -4.92 16.04 4.62
N ASN A 124 -4.58 16.79 3.56
CA ASN A 124 -3.23 16.77 3.01
C ASN A 124 -2.24 17.48 3.94
N LEU A 125 -1.31 16.71 4.50
CA LEU A 125 -0.36 17.17 5.51
C LEU A 125 0.98 17.67 4.94
N ILE A 126 1.18 17.78 3.64
CA ILE A 126 2.48 18.14 3.06
C ILE A 126 3.00 19.45 3.64
N LEU A 127 2.18 20.50 3.63
CA LEU A 127 2.58 21.82 4.16
C LEU A 127 2.83 21.80 5.67
N LYS A 128 2.08 20.98 6.41
CA LYS A 128 2.22 20.83 7.88
C LYS A 128 3.42 19.94 8.26
N LYS A 129 3.90 19.06 7.35
CA LYS A 129 4.92 18.03 7.62
C LYS A 129 5.94 17.90 6.49
N LEU A 130 6.48 19.02 6.02
CA LEU A 130 7.39 19.08 4.88
C LEU A 130 8.65 18.21 5.05
N GLY A 131 9.19 18.13 6.28
CA GLY A 131 10.33 17.26 6.57
C GLY A 131 10.02 15.77 6.39
N LEU A 132 8.82 15.33 6.82
CA LEU A 132 8.35 13.95 6.62
C LEU A 132 8.10 13.65 5.14
N TYR A 133 7.45 14.57 4.43
CA TYR A 133 7.27 14.49 2.99
C TYR A 133 8.60 14.22 2.28
N ARG A 134 9.62 15.06 2.51
CA ARG A 134 10.95 14.91 1.90
C ARG A 134 11.60 13.56 2.23
N LYS A 135 11.48 13.11 3.49
CA LYS A 135 12.01 11.80 3.92
C LYS A 135 11.34 10.64 3.17
N LEU A 136 10.00 10.64 3.08
CA LEU A 136 9.25 9.58 2.40
C LEU A 136 9.47 9.63 0.88
N ALA A 137 9.48 10.81 0.28
CA ALA A 137 9.77 10.98 -1.15
C ALA A 137 11.16 10.45 -1.52
N LYS A 138 12.18 10.72 -0.68
CA LYS A 138 13.54 10.17 -0.87
C LYS A 138 13.55 8.64 -0.81
N LYS A 139 12.87 8.02 0.19
CA LYS A 139 12.76 6.56 0.30
C LYS A 139 12.05 5.96 -0.92
N LEU A 140 10.94 6.57 -1.35
CA LEU A 140 10.16 6.13 -2.51
C LEU A 140 10.99 6.18 -3.79
N TYR A 141 11.71 7.27 -4.04
CA TYR A 141 12.59 7.40 -5.17
C TYR A 141 13.73 6.36 -5.16
N GLN A 142 14.35 6.12 -4.00
CA GLN A 142 15.42 5.11 -3.87
C GLN A 142 14.90 3.71 -4.17
N TRP A 143 13.73 3.34 -3.63
CA TRP A 143 13.09 2.06 -3.95
C TRP A 143 12.78 1.94 -5.44
N GLU A 144 12.23 2.98 -6.05
CA GLU A 144 11.91 2.98 -7.47
C GLU A 144 13.15 2.79 -8.35
N LYS A 145 14.25 3.47 -8.01
CA LYS A 145 15.51 3.37 -8.74
C LYS A 145 16.18 1.99 -8.60
N ASN A 146 16.11 1.37 -7.43
CA ASN A 146 16.90 0.18 -7.12
C ASN A 146 16.13 -1.13 -7.29
N GLU A 147 14.80 -1.13 -7.07
CA GLU A 147 13.99 -2.33 -6.97
C GLU A 147 12.90 -2.43 -8.06
N CYS A 148 12.54 -1.31 -8.69
CA CYS A 148 11.52 -1.34 -9.72
C CYS A 148 12.07 -1.73 -11.09
N ILE A 149 11.48 -2.79 -11.67
CA ILE A 149 11.72 -3.15 -13.07
C ILE A 149 11.05 -2.11 -13.98
N THR A 150 11.71 -1.75 -15.08
CA THR A 150 11.11 -0.90 -16.12
C THR A 150 9.86 -1.59 -16.69
N PRO A 151 8.72 -0.90 -16.81
CA PRO A 151 7.52 -1.50 -17.40
C PRO A 151 7.78 -2.01 -18.81
N LEU A 152 7.26 -3.20 -19.12
CA LEU A 152 7.39 -3.81 -20.46
C LEU A 152 6.57 -3.07 -21.52
N TRP A 153 5.52 -2.37 -21.11
CA TRP A 153 4.68 -1.55 -21.97
C TRP A 153 4.17 -0.32 -21.23
N ILE A 154 3.84 0.71 -21.99
CA ILE A 154 3.21 1.94 -21.50
C ILE A 154 1.92 2.14 -22.29
N GLU A 155 0.80 2.24 -21.58
CA GLU A 155 -0.51 2.60 -22.19
C GLU A 155 -0.72 4.11 -22.06
N GLU A 156 -0.32 4.89 -23.05
CA GLU A 156 -0.40 6.36 -23.02
C GLU A 156 -1.81 6.89 -22.79
N GLY A 157 -2.82 6.32 -23.44
CA GLY A 157 -4.21 6.73 -23.28
C GLY A 157 -4.75 6.52 -21.86
N TRP A 158 -4.49 5.36 -21.27
CA TRP A 158 -4.87 5.06 -19.89
C TRP A 158 -4.10 5.90 -18.86
N GLY A 159 -2.87 6.28 -19.15
CA GLY A 159 -2.09 7.16 -18.30
C GLY A 159 -2.77 8.50 -18.09
N LYS A 160 -3.20 9.16 -19.17
CA LYS A 160 -3.92 10.45 -19.10
C LYS A 160 -5.23 10.36 -18.31
N ILE A 161 -6.04 9.32 -18.56
CA ILE A 161 -7.32 9.10 -17.85
C ILE A 161 -7.05 8.85 -16.36
N THR A 162 -6.08 8.00 -16.04
CA THR A 162 -5.73 7.66 -14.65
C THR A 162 -5.21 8.87 -13.89
N ASN A 163 -4.37 9.70 -14.52
CA ASN A 163 -3.83 10.93 -13.92
C ASN A 163 -4.94 11.94 -13.63
N GLY A 164 -5.91 12.11 -14.53
CA GLY A 164 -7.10 12.94 -14.31
C GLY A 164 -7.91 12.49 -13.09
N TYR A 165 -8.12 11.19 -12.90
CA TYR A 165 -8.77 10.66 -11.70
C TYR A 165 -7.95 10.90 -10.43
N HIS A 166 -6.63 10.69 -10.47
CA HIS A 166 -5.77 10.95 -9.32
C HIS A 166 -5.79 12.42 -8.92
N GLN A 167 -5.76 13.34 -9.87
CA GLN A 167 -5.87 14.77 -9.62
C GLN A 167 -7.17 15.11 -8.87
N ARG A 168 -8.30 14.64 -9.35
CA ARG A 168 -9.62 14.87 -8.72
C ARG A 168 -9.69 14.29 -7.30
N LEU A 169 -9.13 13.08 -7.09
CA LEU A 169 -9.05 12.46 -5.77
C LEU A 169 -8.13 13.25 -4.82
N MET A 170 -6.98 13.73 -5.30
CA MET A 170 -6.03 14.53 -4.50
C MET A 170 -6.63 15.86 -4.05
N HIS A 171 -7.47 16.47 -4.89
CA HIS A 171 -8.14 17.74 -4.59
C HIS A 171 -9.51 17.58 -3.92
N ASN A 172 -9.89 16.37 -3.53
CA ASN A 172 -11.18 16.06 -2.90
C ASN A 172 -12.41 16.37 -3.76
N GLU A 173 -12.26 16.43 -5.07
CA GLU A 173 -13.37 16.66 -6.01
C GLU A 173 -14.26 15.42 -6.19
N ILE A 174 -13.70 14.24 -5.92
CA ILE A 174 -14.40 12.94 -5.91
C ILE A 174 -13.88 12.10 -4.74
N LYS A 175 -14.66 11.10 -4.31
CA LYS A 175 -14.29 10.08 -3.32
C LYS A 175 -14.19 8.69 -3.93
#